data_4fc1f8dc23f0b34278a0245af0bd1281
#
_entry.id   4fc1f8dc23f0b34278a0245af0bd1281
#
_cell.length_a   1.000
_cell.length_b   1.000
_cell.length_c   1.000
_cell.angle_alpha   90.00
_cell.angle_beta   90.00
_cell.angle_gamma   90.00
#
_symmetry.space_group_name_H-M   'P 1'
#
loop_
_entity.id
_entity.type
_entity.pdbx_description
1 polymer ?
#
loop_
_entity_poly.entity_id
_entity_poly.type
_entity_poly.pdbx_seq_one_letter_code
_entity_poly.pdbx_strand_id
1 'polypeptide(L)'
;GAVYVLFKDELEQAFSDPKLVCGALIVTGILLLLTLLRPNPEGKFNPLKAFVVGVAQSAAMIPGISRSGSTICTALYQNVKPEQAANFSFLMLLPVVLGATLLKSIDLIEQGPAVDWVPLVLGTLVAYASGVVAIKLMLDFVRRGNLQYFAYYCFLVGGIGLWYL
;
A
#
# COMPACT_ATOMS: atom_id res chain seq x y z
N GLY A 1 -0.44 -2.27 13.60
CA GLY A 1 -0.33 -2.09 15.04
C GLY A 1 0.62 -3.07 15.70
N ALA A 2 0.16 -4.25 16.12
CA ALA A 2 0.97 -5.20 16.91
C ALA A 2 2.28 -5.62 16.22
N VAL A 3 2.24 -5.95 14.93
CA VAL A 3 3.44 -6.33 14.15
C VAL A 3 4.48 -5.20 14.13
N TYR A 4 4.06 -3.95 13.97
CA TYR A 4 4.98 -2.80 14.03
C TYR A 4 5.67 -2.66 15.39
N VAL A 5 4.92 -2.86 16.48
CA VAL A 5 5.50 -2.75 17.83
C VAL A 5 6.51 -3.86 18.12
N LEU A 6 6.25 -5.09 17.60
CA LEU A 6 7.12 -6.24 17.81
C LEU A 6 8.40 -6.23 16.96
N PHE A 7 8.37 -5.61 15.78
CA PHE A 7 9.47 -5.61 14.81
C PHE A 7 9.92 -4.21 14.43
N LYS A 8 9.82 -3.24 15.36
CA LYS A 8 10.10 -1.84 15.08
C LYS A 8 11.54 -1.63 14.60
N ASP A 9 12.51 -2.19 15.30
CA ASP A 9 13.93 -1.96 15.03
C ASP A 9 14.34 -2.59 13.68
N GLU A 10 13.83 -3.79 13.37
CA GLU A 10 14.09 -4.47 12.10
C GLU A 10 13.43 -3.72 10.93
N LEU A 11 12.24 -3.16 11.13
CA LEU A 11 11.58 -2.35 10.12
C LEU A 11 12.32 -1.04 9.88
N GLU A 12 12.78 -0.34 10.93
CA GLU A 12 13.56 0.89 10.80
C GLU A 12 14.89 0.66 10.07
N GLN A 13 15.57 -0.45 10.35
CA GLN A 13 16.77 -0.87 9.60
C GLN A 13 16.43 -1.16 8.12
N ALA A 14 15.34 -1.86 7.86
CA ALA A 14 14.89 -2.17 6.51
C ALA A 14 14.57 -0.89 5.70
N PHE A 15 14.06 0.16 6.33
CA PHE A 15 13.86 1.48 5.67
C PHE A 15 15.18 2.16 5.32
N SER A 16 16.25 1.84 6.01
CA SER A 16 17.59 2.42 5.79
C SER A 16 18.43 1.66 4.75
N ASP A 17 17.97 0.50 4.28
CA ASP A 17 18.65 -0.31 3.26
C ASP A 17 18.00 -0.15 1.87
N PRO A 18 18.58 0.67 0.97
CA PRO A 18 18.04 0.89 -0.36
C PRO A 18 17.99 -0.39 -1.22
N LYS A 19 18.93 -1.32 -1.02
CA LYS A 19 18.96 -2.60 -1.76
C LYS A 19 17.77 -3.48 -1.40
N LEU A 20 17.43 -3.52 -0.11
CA LEU A 20 16.26 -4.25 0.37
C LEU A 20 14.98 -3.65 -0.21
N VAL A 21 14.86 -2.32 -0.25
CA VAL A 21 13.70 -1.63 -0.82
C VAL A 21 13.56 -1.94 -2.32
N CYS A 22 14.66 -1.90 -3.08
CA CYS A 22 14.65 -2.24 -4.51
C CYS A 22 14.29 -3.72 -4.75
N GLY A 23 14.81 -4.64 -3.95
CA GLY A 23 14.43 -6.06 -3.99
C GLY A 23 12.95 -6.27 -3.69
N ALA A 24 12.42 -5.58 -2.68
CA ALA A 24 11.01 -5.62 -2.31
C ALA A 24 10.08 -5.04 -3.41
N LEU A 25 10.55 -4.03 -4.17
CA LEU A 25 9.85 -3.54 -5.36
C LEU A 25 9.76 -4.63 -6.44
N ILE A 26 10.82 -5.38 -6.66
CA ILE A 26 10.79 -6.50 -7.63
C ILE A 26 9.80 -7.57 -7.18
N VAL A 27 9.78 -7.92 -5.88
CA VAL A 27 8.79 -8.85 -5.33
C VAL A 27 7.36 -8.33 -5.56
N THR A 28 7.13 -7.04 -5.35
CA THR A 28 5.83 -6.40 -5.67
C THR A 28 5.49 -6.55 -7.15
N GLY A 29 6.45 -6.32 -8.05
CA GLY A 29 6.28 -6.50 -9.48
C GLY A 29 5.88 -7.93 -9.84
N ILE A 30 6.51 -8.93 -9.23
CA ILE A 30 6.17 -10.36 -9.42
C ILE A 30 4.74 -10.63 -8.94
N LEU A 31 4.37 -10.16 -7.75
CA LEU A 31 3.00 -10.33 -7.22
C LEU A 31 1.95 -9.74 -8.17
N LEU A 32 2.19 -8.54 -8.68
CA LEU A 32 1.29 -7.88 -9.62
C LEU A 32 1.20 -8.66 -10.95
N LEU A 33 2.32 -9.15 -11.47
CA LEU A 33 2.34 -9.91 -12.73
C LEU A 33 1.61 -11.25 -12.61
N LEU A 34 1.74 -11.93 -11.50
CA LEU A 34 1.05 -13.19 -11.24
C LEU A 34 -0.48 -13.06 -11.23
N THR A 35 -1.04 -11.84 -11.10
CA THR A 35 -2.50 -11.63 -11.22
C THR A 35 -3.02 -11.97 -12.61
N LEU A 36 -2.16 -11.96 -13.64
CA LEU A 36 -2.51 -12.39 -15.00
C LEU A 36 -2.95 -13.86 -15.07
N LEU A 37 -2.53 -14.69 -14.11
CA LEU A 37 -2.97 -16.09 -14.00
C LEU A 37 -4.44 -16.22 -13.52
N ARG A 38 -5.05 -15.12 -13.09
CA ARG A 38 -6.44 -15.04 -12.63
C ARG A 38 -7.19 -13.92 -13.33
N PRO A 39 -7.41 -14.01 -14.66
CA PRO A 39 -7.89 -12.88 -15.46
C PRO A 39 -9.31 -12.41 -15.11
N ASN A 40 -10.18 -13.30 -14.62
CA ASN A 40 -11.60 -12.98 -14.35
C ASN A 40 -12.08 -13.53 -13.00
N PRO A 41 -11.63 -12.99 -11.85
CA PRO A 41 -12.13 -13.39 -10.55
C PRO A 41 -13.55 -12.83 -10.33
N GLU A 42 -14.53 -13.71 -10.03
CA GLU A 42 -15.96 -13.34 -9.89
C GLU A 42 -16.51 -13.56 -8.48
N GLY A 43 -15.72 -14.13 -7.58
CA GLY A 43 -16.15 -14.49 -6.24
C GLY A 43 -16.34 -13.29 -5.32
N LYS A 44 -16.91 -13.57 -4.14
CA LYS A 44 -17.14 -12.59 -3.07
C LYS A 44 -16.20 -12.81 -1.91
N PHE A 45 -16.05 -11.79 -1.08
CA PHE A 45 -15.38 -11.91 0.21
C PHE A 45 -16.14 -12.83 1.16
N ASN A 46 -15.39 -13.55 1.97
CA ASN A 46 -15.85 -14.22 3.18
C ASN A 46 -14.84 -13.90 4.32
N PRO A 47 -15.16 -14.18 5.60
CA PRO A 47 -14.28 -13.85 6.72
C PRO A 47 -12.88 -14.45 6.60
N LEU A 48 -12.74 -15.67 6.08
CA LEU A 48 -11.44 -16.33 5.90
C LEU A 48 -10.59 -15.59 4.85
N LYS A 49 -11.18 -15.21 3.73
CA LYS A 49 -10.49 -14.44 2.69
C LYS A 49 -10.05 -13.08 3.22
N ALA A 50 -10.90 -12.41 3.98
CA ALA A 50 -10.59 -11.13 4.61
C ALA A 50 -9.41 -11.27 5.58
N PHE A 51 -9.39 -12.34 6.38
CA PHE A 51 -8.28 -12.64 7.29
C PHE A 51 -6.96 -12.84 6.53
N VAL A 52 -6.94 -13.65 5.47
CA VAL A 52 -5.73 -13.86 4.65
C VAL A 52 -5.23 -12.57 4.02
N VAL A 53 -6.13 -11.69 3.55
CA VAL A 53 -5.75 -10.36 3.05
C VAL A 53 -5.16 -9.49 4.18
N GLY A 54 -5.68 -9.61 5.40
CA GLY A 54 -5.12 -8.95 6.59
C GLY A 54 -3.70 -9.41 6.93
N VAL A 55 -3.42 -10.71 6.80
CA VAL A 55 -2.06 -11.25 6.96
C VAL A 55 -1.12 -10.70 5.88
N ALA A 56 -1.56 -10.67 4.62
CA ALA A 56 -0.79 -10.09 3.52
C ALA A 56 -0.49 -8.60 3.77
N GLN A 57 -1.44 -7.85 4.35
CA GLN A 57 -1.20 -6.46 4.75
C GLN A 57 -0.11 -6.32 5.81
N SER A 58 -0.03 -7.27 6.75
CA SER A 58 1.02 -7.26 7.78
C SER A 58 2.41 -7.53 7.16
N ALA A 59 2.49 -8.46 6.21
CA ALA A 59 3.73 -8.71 5.46
C ALA A 59 4.16 -7.50 4.61
N ALA A 60 3.20 -6.72 4.11
CA ALA A 60 3.44 -5.51 3.33
C ALA A 60 3.86 -4.27 4.17
N MET A 61 4.26 -4.46 5.43
CA MET A 61 4.92 -3.43 6.24
C MET A 61 6.40 -3.28 5.88
N ILE A 62 6.97 -4.26 5.19
CA ILE A 62 8.34 -4.21 4.69
C ILE A 62 8.43 -3.09 3.64
N PRO A 63 9.41 -2.15 3.76
CA PRO A 63 9.57 -1.06 2.81
C PRO A 63 9.89 -1.59 1.41
N GLY A 64 9.26 -0.99 0.38
CA GLY A 64 9.34 -1.46 -1.00
C GLY A 64 8.25 -2.46 -1.39
N ILE A 65 7.63 -3.17 -0.45
CA ILE A 65 6.43 -3.96 -0.73
C ILE A 65 5.22 -3.03 -0.80
N SER A 66 4.57 -3.01 -1.95
CA SER A 66 3.34 -2.24 -2.13
C SER A 66 2.22 -2.83 -1.26
N ARG A 67 1.76 -2.07 -0.26
CA ARG A 67 0.68 -2.51 0.62
C ARG A 67 -0.63 -2.76 -0.15
N SER A 68 -1.07 -1.78 -0.96
CA SER A 68 -2.27 -1.93 -1.78
C SER A 68 -2.10 -3.02 -2.84
N GLY A 69 -0.92 -3.11 -3.47
CA GLY A 69 -0.57 -4.19 -4.38
C GLY A 69 -0.74 -5.56 -3.74
N SER A 70 -0.14 -5.79 -2.57
CA SER A 70 -0.19 -7.07 -1.86
C SER A 70 -1.62 -7.45 -1.46
N THR A 71 -2.40 -6.52 -0.89
CA THR A 71 -3.77 -6.79 -0.44
C THR A 71 -4.72 -7.04 -1.61
N ILE A 72 -4.63 -6.26 -2.69
CA ILE A 72 -5.44 -6.44 -3.90
C ILE A 72 -5.08 -7.76 -4.59
N CYS A 73 -3.78 -8.04 -4.81
CA CYS A 73 -3.34 -9.29 -5.44
C CYS A 73 -3.79 -10.51 -4.63
N THR A 74 -3.62 -10.49 -3.31
CA THR A 74 -4.06 -11.58 -2.43
C THR A 74 -5.55 -11.82 -2.52
N ALA A 75 -6.38 -10.78 -2.62
CA ALA A 75 -7.82 -10.91 -2.81
C ALA A 75 -8.15 -11.49 -4.20
N LEU A 76 -7.47 -11.03 -5.26
CA LEU A 76 -7.65 -11.56 -6.62
C LEU A 76 -7.27 -13.05 -6.71
N TYR A 77 -6.16 -13.47 -6.06
CA TYR A 77 -5.75 -14.88 -6.01
C TYR A 77 -6.78 -15.77 -5.31
N GLN A 78 -7.53 -15.21 -4.35
CA GLN A 78 -8.64 -15.89 -3.70
C GLN A 78 -9.94 -15.83 -4.49
N ASN A 79 -9.88 -15.46 -5.76
CA ASN A 79 -11.05 -15.33 -6.64
C ASN A 79 -12.07 -14.30 -6.12
N VAL A 80 -11.63 -13.13 -5.67
CA VAL A 80 -12.51 -12.00 -5.30
C VAL A 80 -12.58 -11.03 -6.45
N LYS A 81 -13.78 -10.50 -6.74
CA LYS A 81 -13.99 -9.50 -7.81
C LYS A 81 -13.03 -8.30 -7.65
N PRO A 82 -12.42 -7.79 -8.75
CA PRO A 82 -11.43 -6.72 -8.70
C PRO A 82 -11.90 -5.47 -7.96
N GLU A 83 -13.16 -5.08 -8.19
CA GLU A 83 -13.75 -3.93 -7.52
C GLU A 83 -13.86 -4.13 -6.00
N GLN A 84 -14.29 -5.31 -5.56
CA GLN A 84 -14.39 -5.64 -4.13
C GLN A 84 -12.99 -5.73 -3.49
N ALA A 85 -12.01 -6.30 -4.21
CA ALA A 85 -10.63 -6.40 -3.76
C ALA A 85 -10.03 -5.00 -3.49
N ALA A 86 -10.19 -4.08 -4.44
CA ALA A 86 -9.69 -2.72 -4.31
C ALA A 86 -10.43 -1.93 -3.22
N ASN A 87 -11.76 -1.98 -3.19
CA ASN A 87 -12.55 -1.30 -2.17
C ASN A 87 -12.19 -1.79 -0.76
N PHE A 88 -12.06 -3.10 -0.57
CA PHE A 88 -11.66 -3.67 0.72
C PHE A 88 -10.26 -3.24 1.13
N SER A 89 -9.31 -3.23 0.19
CA SER A 89 -7.94 -2.75 0.44
C SER A 89 -7.91 -1.29 0.91
N PHE A 90 -8.69 -0.41 0.28
CA PHE A 90 -8.80 0.99 0.68
C PHE A 90 -9.51 1.16 2.03
N LEU A 91 -10.58 0.40 2.30
CA LEU A 91 -11.26 0.44 3.60
C LEU A 91 -10.33 0.00 4.74
N MET A 92 -9.48 -1.01 4.51
CA MET A 92 -8.48 -1.44 5.49
C MET A 92 -7.41 -0.36 5.77
N LEU A 93 -7.25 0.62 4.89
CA LEU A 93 -6.33 1.75 5.11
C LEU A 93 -6.87 2.73 6.17
N LEU A 94 -8.19 2.92 6.23
CA LEU A 94 -8.82 3.93 7.09
C LEU A 94 -8.42 3.83 8.57
N PRO A 95 -8.53 2.67 9.25
CA PRO A 95 -8.15 2.58 10.67
C PRO A 95 -6.66 2.87 10.91
N VAL A 96 -5.80 2.55 9.94
CA VAL A 96 -4.36 2.82 10.06
C VAL A 96 -4.05 4.31 9.90
N VAL A 97 -4.66 4.95 8.90
CA VAL A 97 -4.50 6.40 8.67
C VAL A 97 -5.09 7.19 9.82
N LEU A 98 -6.28 6.82 10.31
CA LEU A 98 -6.89 7.47 11.47
C LEU A 98 -6.00 7.35 12.72
N GLY A 99 -5.46 6.17 13.00
CA GLY A 99 -4.54 5.96 14.12
C GLY A 99 -3.27 6.80 13.99
N ALA A 100 -2.66 6.82 12.81
CA ALA A 100 -1.47 7.63 12.55
C ALA A 100 -1.76 9.13 12.66
N THR A 101 -2.90 9.58 12.15
CA THR A 101 -3.33 10.99 12.25
C THR A 101 -3.55 11.41 13.71
N LEU A 102 -4.21 10.56 14.51
CA LEU A 102 -4.41 10.84 15.94
C LEU A 102 -3.08 11.00 16.68
N LEU A 103 -2.14 10.07 16.49
CA LEU A 103 -0.82 10.15 17.12
C LEU A 103 -0.07 11.42 16.71
N LYS A 104 -0.06 11.73 15.42
CA LYS A 104 0.59 12.94 14.91
C LYS A 104 -0.10 14.23 15.37
N SER A 105 -1.42 14.20 15.56
CA SER A 105 -2.13 15.36 16.11
C SER A 105 -1.78 15.62 17.57
N ILE A 106 -1.54 14.58 18.36
CA ILE A 106 -1.05 14.71 19.75
C ILE A 106 0.35 15.32 19.77
N ASP A 107 1.28 14.77 18.95
CA ASP A 107 2.64 15.30 18.80
C ASP A 107 2.63 16.79 18.42
N LEU A 108 1.68 17.19 17.57
CA LEU A 108 1.55 18.58 17.09
C LEU A 108 1.06 19.52 18.21
N ILE A 109 0.15 19.06 19.05
CA ILE A 109 -0.35 19.82 20.20
C ILE A 109 0.74 20.01 21.26
N GLU A 110 1.55 18.99 21.50
CA GLU A 110 2.68 19.04 22.45
C GLU A 110 3.81 19.98 22.01
N GLN A 111 4.02 20.16 20.70
CA GLN A 111 5.01 21.09 20.15
C GLN A 111 4.63 22.58 20.34
N GLY A 112 3.40 22.90 20.74
CA GLY A 112 2.95 24.25 21.07
C GLY A 112 2.63 25.14 19.85
N PRO A 113 2.55 26.47 20.04
CA PRO A 113 2.00 27.41 19.05
C PRO A 113 2.86 27.67 17.80
N ALA A 114 3.96 26.96 17.59
CA ALA A 114 4.87 27.12 16.45
C ALA A 114 4.35 26.47 15.14
N VAL A 115 3.10 26.02 15.12
CA VAL A 115 2.53 25.39 13.92
C VAL A 115 2.17 26.43 12.87
N ASP A 116 2.81 26.33 11.72
CA ASP A 116 2.45 27.15 10.56
C ASP A 116 1.22 26.54 9.85
N TRP A 117 0.07 27.16 10.08
CA TRP A 117 -1.22 26.66 9.58
C TRP A 117 -1.37 26.74 8.06
N VAL A 118 -0.69 27.68 7.41
CA VAL A 118 -0.82 27.88 5.96
C VAL A 118 -0.29 26.67 5.17
N PRO A 119 0.95 26.20 5.38
CA PRO A 119 1.43 24.98 4.73
C PRO A 119 0.61 23.75 5.09
N LEU A 120 0.13 23.64 6.33
CA LEU A 120 -0.68 22.50 6.78
C LEU A 120 -2.00 22.40 6.00
N VAL A 121 -2.73 23.51 5.89
CA VAL A 121 -4.01 23.55 5.16
C VAL A 121 -3.80 23.33 3.66
N LEU A 122 -2.84 24.02 3.05
CA LEU A 122 -2.53 23.84 1.63
C LEU A 122 -2.08 22.40 1.32
N GLY A 123 -1.20 21.84 2.15
CA GLY A 123 -0.75 20.46 2.01
C GLY A 123 -1.90 19.45 2.13
N THR A 124 -2.82 19.67 3.07
CA THR A 124 -4.01 18.82 3.24
C THR A 124 -4.93 18.89 2.03
N LEU A 125 -5.19 20.06 1.48
CA LEU A 125 -6.03 20.24 0.29
C LEU A 125 -5.41 19.56 -0.95
N VAL A 126 -4.12 19.75 -1.17
CA VAL A 126 -3.39 19.12 -2.28
C VAL A 126 -3.37 17.60 -2.11
N ALA A 127 -3.10 17.10 -0.90
CA ALA A 127 -3.12 15.67 -0.60
C ALA A 127 -4.51 15.06 -0.82
N TYR A 128 -5.58 15.76 -0.41
CA TYR A 128 -6.95 15.33 -0.66
C TYR A 128 -7.26 15.24 -2.16
N ALA A 129 -6.97 16.30 -2.91
CA ALA A 129 -7.24 16.34 -4.34
C ALA A 129 -6.47 15.25 -5.11
N SER A 130 -5.16 15.13 -4.85
CA SER A 130 -4.32 14.10 -5.47
C SER A 130 -4.73 12.68 -5.06
N GLY A 131 -5.11 12.48 -3.79
CA GLY A 131 -5.60 11.20 -3.28
C GLY A 131 -6.89 10.74 -3.97
N VAL A 132 -7.86 11.65 -4.17
CA VAL A 132 -9.10 11.34 -4.91
C VAL A 132 -8.80 10.90 -6.34
N VAL A 133 -7.90 11.61 -7.03
CA VAL A 133 -7.48 11.26 -8.39
C VAL A 133 -6.78 9.91 -8.41
N ALA A 134 -5.82 9.68 -7.49
CA ALA A 134 -5.06 8.44 -7.41
C ALA A 134 -5.96 7.22 -7.15
N ILE A 135 -6.93 7.34 -6.23
CA ILE A 135 -7.88 6.25 -5.93
C ILE A 135 -8.74 5.93 -7.17
N LYS A 136 -9.27 6.95 -7.85
CA LYS A 136 -10.08 6.74 -9.08
C LYS A 136 -9.27 6.04 -10.16
N LEU A 137 -8.05 6.50 -10.42
CA LEU A 137 -7.15 5.88 -11.39
C LEU A 137 -6.85 4.42 -11.01
N MET A 138 -6.49 4.15 -9.75
CA MET A 138 -6.19 2.80 -9.29
C MET A 138 -7.39 1.86 -9.43
N LEU A 139 -8.60 2.31 -9.06
CA LEU A 139 -9.83 1.54 -9.24
C LEU A 139 -10.06 1.19 -10.71
N ASP A 140 -9.85 2.14 -11.62
CA ASP A 140 -10.01 1.92 -13.06
C ASP A 140 -8.99 0.90 -13.60
N PHE A 141 -7.73 1.01 -13.20
CA PHE A 141 -6.68 0.04 -13.56
C PHE A 141 -6.99 -1.37 -13.04
N VAL A 142 -7.45 -1.49 -11.79
CA VAL A 142 -7.81 -2.79 -11.19
C VAL A 142 -9.01 -3.40 -11.89
N ARG A 143 -10.04 -2.60 -12.20
CA ARG A 143 -11.25 -3.05 -12.92
C ARG A 143 -10.94 -3.54 -14.33
N ARG A 144 -10.01 -2.88 -15.01
CA ARG A 144 -9.59 -3.25 -16.38
C ARG A 144 -8.60 -4.42 -16.41
N GLY A 145 -8.16 -4.92 -15.26
CA GLY A 145 -7.15 -5.99 -15.19
C GLY A 145 -5.73 -5.55 -15.60
N ASN A 146 -5.47 -4.26 -15.65
CA ASN A 146 -4.23 -3.67 -16.17
C ASN A 146 -3.14 -3.49 -15.10
N LEU A 147 -3.13 -4.33 -14.06
CA LEU A 147 -2.13 -4.28 -12.98
C LEU A 147 -0.70 -4.55 -13.46
N GLN A 148 -0.54 -5.18 -14.60
CA GLN A 148 0.74 -5.46 -15.23
C GLN A 148 1.58 -4.20 -15.51
N TYR A 149 0.96 -3.06 -15.81
CA TYR A 149 1.71 -1.81 -16.03
C TYR A 149 2.44 -1.35 -14.77
N PHE A 150 1.83 -1.55 -13.61
CA PHE A 150 2.48 -1.28 -12.32
C PHE A 150 3.61 -2.30 -12.05
N ALA A 151 3.47 -3.56 -12.49
CA ALA A 151 4.52 -4.55 -12.38
C ALA A 151 5.76 -4.13 -13.18
N TYR A 152 5.57 -3.68 -14.41
CA TYR A 152 6.69 -3.19 -15.25
C TYR A 152 7.38 -1.98 -14.63
N TYR A 153 6.61 -1.04 -14.06
CA TYR A 153 7.17 0.08 -13.31
C TYR A 153 8.01 -0.39 -12.12
N CYS A 154 7.52 -1.35 -11.33
CA CYS A 154 8.24 -1.91 -10.19
C CYS A 154 9.56 -2.59 -10.62
N PHE A 155 9.56 -3.34 -11.72
CA PHE A 155 10.76 -3.97 -12.26
C PHE A 155 11.77 -2.94 -12.77
N LEU A 156 11.30 -1.91 -13.45
CA LEU A 156 12.17 -0.86 -13.97
C LEU A 156 12.84 -0.08 -12.83
N VAL A 157 12.06 0.39 -11.87
CA VAL A 157 12.59 1.18 -10.75
C VAL A 157 13.45 0.31 -9.83
N GLY A 158 12.97 -0.90 -9.48
CA GLY A 158 13.73 -1.84 -8.65
C GLY A 158 15.02 -2.31 -9.32
N GLY A 159 14.99 -2.60 -10.62
CA GLY A 159 16.16 -3.02 -11.39
C GLY A 159 17.19 -1.90 -11.54
N ILE A 160 16.78 -0.69 -11.90
CA ILE A 160 17.68 0.47 -11.98
C ILE A 160 18.27 0.76 -10.60
N GLY A 161 17.45 0.75 -9.53
CA GLY A 161 17.92 0.99 -8.19
C GLY A 161 18.99 -0.01 -7.74
N LEU A 162 18.81 -1.32 -8.02
CA LEU A 162 19.83 -2.33 -7.73
C LEU A 162 21.10 -2.19 -8.55
N TRP A 163 21.01 -1.63 -9.77
CA TRP A 163 22.17 -1.38 -10.61
C TRP A 163 23.05 -0.22 -10.09
N TYR A 164 22.41 0.80 -9.52
CA TYR A 164 23.12 2.01 -9.02
C TYR A 164 23.64 1.88 -7.59
N LEU A 165 23.15 0.92 -6.80
CA LEU A 165 23.50 0.68 -5.39
C LEU A 165 24.49 -0.47 -5.22
#